data_3af9fe7c07ce6c6bd7e9f2732ae5127d
#
_entry.id   3af9fe7c07ce6c6bd7e9f2732ae5127d
#
_cell.length_a   1.000
_cell.length_b   1.000
_cell.length_c   1.000
_cell.angle_alpha   90.00
_cell.angle_beta   90.00
_cell.angle_gamma   90.00
#
_symmetry.space_group_name_H-M   'P 1'
#
loop_
_entity.id
_entity.type
_entity.pdbx_description
1 polymer ?
#
loop_
_entity_poly.entity_id
_entity_poly.type
_entity_poly.pdbx_seq_one_letter_code
_entity_poly.pdbx_strand_id
1 'polypeptide(L)'
;MDTINLNTILDREELINDFKSKMKNFEENKKSLNIRRGFYIYGNPGSGKSTLINNILKELNYDIINYNASDVRNKSIIETITKHNMSENNVMTMFKQNSRKICIVMDEIDGMNNGDKGGINSLIKIVRPKKTKKQKSEEYSYNPIICIGNYHIDKKIKEIKKTIDN
;
A
#
# COMPACT_ATOMS: atom_id res chain seq x y z
N MET A 1 11.39 -2.00 32.91
CA MET A 1 9.96 -2.01 32.51
C MET A 1 9.88 -2.81 31.23
N ASP A 2 9.50 -4.07 31.35
CA ASP A 2 9.34 -4.94 30.17
C ASP A 2 8.19 -4.40 29.35
N THR A 3 8.51 -3.87 28.19
CA THR A 3 7.49 -3.45 27.22
C THR A 3 6.73 -4.69 26.78
N ILE A 4 5.52 -4.85 27.29
CA ILE A 4 4.62 -5.93 26.89
C ILE A 4 4.49 -5.92 25.37
N ASN A 5 5.03 -6.96 24.72
CA ASN A 5 4.93 -7.08 23.27
C ASN A 5 3.50 -7.52 22.90
N LEU A 6 2.65 -6.54 22.60
CA LEU A 6 1.25 -6.77 22.22
C LEU A 6 1.10 -7.72 21.02
N ASN A 7 2.10 -7.82 20.16
CA ASN A 7 2.06 -8.69 18.99
C ASN A 7 2.15 -10.17 19.38
N THR A 8 2.94 -10.50 20.39
CA THR A 8 3.04 -11.86 20.92
C THR A 8 1.73 -12.26 21.64
N ILE A 9 1.14 -11.33 22.42
CA ILE A 9 -0.14 -11.59 23.10
C ILE A 9 -1.29 -11.81 22.11
N LEU A 10 -1.27 -11.12 20.97
CA LEU A 10 -2.30 -11.19 19.94
C LEU A 10 -2.02 -12.26 18.86
N ASP A 11 -0.99 -13.08 19.06
CA ASP A 11 -0.56 -14.16 18.14
C ASP A 11 -0.42 -13.66 16.67
N ARG A 12 0.26 -12.52 16.48
CA ARG A 12 0.43 -11.87 15.17
C ARG A 12 1.81 -12.05 14.57
N GLU A 13 2.69 -12.78 15.19
CA GLU A 13 4.08 -12.89 14.76
C GLU A 13 4.21 -13.50 13.36
N GLU A 14 3.42 -14.53 13.06
CA GLU A 14 3.41 -15.16 11.74
C GLU A 14 2.97 -14.16 10.65
N LEU A 15 1.89 -13.42 10.91
CA LEU A 15 1.38 -12.39 9.98
C LEU A 15 2.41 -11.27 9.77
N ILE A 16 3.09 -10.84 10.83
CA ILE A 16 4.13 -9.80 10.75
C ILE A 16 5.30 -10.29 9.90
N ASN A 17 5.74 -11.52 10.11
CA ASN A 17 6.86 -12.12 9.39
C ASN A 17 6.51 -12.31 7.91
N ASP A 18 5.31 -12.78 7.59
CA ASP A 18 4.82 -12.91 6.21
C ASP A 18 4.79 -11.54 5.52
N PHE A 19 4.23 -10.54 6.18
CA PHE A 19 4.18 -9.18 5.62
C PHE A 19 5.59 -8.59 5.39
N LYS A 20 6.51 -8.75 6.35
CA LYS A 20 7.91 -8.31 6.19
C LYS A 20 8.60 -9.01 5.02
N SER A 21 8.36 -10.31 4.85
CA SER A 21 8.88 -11.10 3.73
C SER A 21 8.36 -10.60 2.39
N LYS A 22 7.06 -10.33 2.29
CA LYS A 22 6.42 -9.77 1.09
C LYS A 22 6.98 -8.38 0.75
N MET A 23 7.18 -7.52 1.74
CA MET A 23 7.78 -6.20 1.54
C MET A 23 9.23 -6.30 1.04
N LYS A 24 10.02 -7.22 1.58
CA LYS A 24 11.37 -7.48 1.12
C LYS A 24 11.40 -7.96 -0.34
N ASN A 25 10.55 -8.94 -0.68
CA ASN A 25 10.41 -9.41 -2.06
C ASN A 25 10.00 -8.30 -3.02
N PHE A 26 9.10 -7.40 -2.59
CA PHE A 26 8.73 -6.23 -3.38
C PHE A 26 9.96 -5.35 -3.68
N GLU A 27 10.76 -5.02 -2.66
CA GLU A 27 11.94 -4.17 -2.83
C GLU A 27 12.99 -4.77 -3.79
N GLU A 28 13.22 -6.07 -3.68
CA GLU A 28 14.16 -6.79 -4.56
C GLU A 28 13.69 -6.79 -6.02
N ASN A 29 12.38 -6.81 -6.24
CA ASN A 29 11.78 -6.96 -7.57
C ASN A 29 11.01 -5.72 -8.07
N LYS A 30 11.08 -4.57 -7.42
CA LYS A 30 10.26 -3.39 -7.70
C LYS A 30 10.34 -2.87 -9.14
N LYS A 31 11.45 -3.14 -9.85
CA LYS A 31 11.63 -2.79 -11.25
C LYS A 31 10.91 -3.75 -12.20
N SER A 32 10.50 -4.93 -11.73
CA SER A 32 9.78 -5.90 -12.55
C SER A 32 8.34 -5.44 -12.81
N LEU A 33 7.90 -5.54 -14.06
CA LEU A 33 6.53 -5.21 -14.45
C LEU A 33 5.51 -6.24 -13.96
N ASN A 34 5.93 -7.45 -13.61
CA ASN A 34 5.05 -8.55 -13.22
C ASN A 34 4.79 -8.61 -11.72
N ILE A 35 5.44 -7.74 -10.91
CA ILE A 35 5.23 -7.75 -9.46
C ILE A 35 3.91 -7.05 -9.09
N ARG A 36 3.27 -7.53 -8.04
CA ARG A 36 2.16 -6.84 -7.39
C ARG A 36 2.74 -5.71 -6.52
N ARG A 37 2.14 -4.53 -6.60
CA ARG A 37 2.61 -3.32 -5.92
C ARG A 37 1.71 -2.88 -4.78
N GLY A 38 0.64 -3.62 -4.57
CA GLY A 38 -0.33 -3.35 -3.52
C GLY A 38 -0.43 -4.48 -2.53
N PHE A 39 -0.69 -4.15 -1.27
CA PHE A 39 -0.96 -5.07 -0.17
C PHE A 39 -2.31 -4.71 0.45
N TYR A 40 -3.16 -5.70 0.72
CA TYR A 40 -4.45 -5.47 1.32
C TYR A 40 -4.52 -6.10 2.71
N ILE A 41 -4.66 -5.25 3.72
CA ILE A 41 -4.78 -5.64 5.12
C ILE A 41 -6.21 -5.43 5.55
N TYR A 42 -6.85 -6.48 6.04
CA TYR A 42 -8.24 -6.42 6.45
C TYR A 42 -8.48 -7.11 7.79
N GLY A 43 -9.56 -6.74 8.45
CA GLY A 43 -9.93 -7.29 9.74
C GLY A 43 -11.04 -6.46 10.40
N ASN A 44 -11.43 -6.86 11.62
CA ASN A 44 -12.48 -6.16 12.36
C ASN A 44 -12.10 -4.71 12.67
N PRO A 45 -13.08 -3.79 12.72
CA PRO A 45 -12.86 -2.44 13.23
C PRO A 45 -12.22 -2.48 14.63
N GLY A 46 -11.32 -1.54 14.91
CA GLY A 46 -10.66 -1.48 16.22
C GLY A 46 -9.59 -2.55 16.49
N SER A 47 -9.31 -3.44 15.54
CA SER A 47 -8.27 -4.49 15.72
C SER A 47 -6.83 -3.98 15.68
N GLY A 48 -6.60 -2.68 15.52
CA GLY A 48 -5.26 -2.08 15.52
C GLY A 48 -4.47 -2.26 14.23
N LYS A 49 -5.13 -2.49 13.08
CA LYS A 49 -4.50 -2.69 11.76
C LYS A 49 -3.54 -1.57 11.38
N SER A 50 -4.03 -0.33 11.42
CA SER A 50 -3.27 0.86 11.01
C SER A 50 -2.05 1.08 11.91
N THR A 51 -2.21 0.89 13.21
CA THR A 51 -1.11 0.98 14.18
C THR A 51 -0.06 -0.11 13.93
N LEU A 52 -0.49 -1.35 13.72
CA LEU A 52 0.40 -2.47 13.43
C LEU A 52 1.25 -2.20 12.17
N ILE A 53 0.59 -1.81 11.07
CA ILE A 53 1.25 -1.54 9.80
C ILE A 53 2.23 -0.37 9.93
N ASN A 54 1.84 0.72 10.58
CA ASN A 54 2.71 1.87 10.80
C ASN A 54 3.96 1.50 11.62
N ASN A 55 3.82 0.64 12.62
CA ASN A 55 4.96 0.18 13.42
C ASN A 55 5.92 -0.69 12.58
N ILE A 56 5.39 -1.65 11.81
CA ILE A 56 6.22 -2.50 10.95
C ILE A 56 6.96 -1.66 9.89
N LEU A 57 6.28 -0.70 9.26
CA LEU A 57 6.90 0.17 8.26
C LEU A 57 8.01 1.04 8.86
N LYS A 58 7.83 1.54 10.09
CA LYS A 58 8.89 2.27 10.81
C LYS A 58 10.09 1.37 11.11
N GLU A 59 9.87 0.13 11.55
CA GLU A 59 10.94 -0.85 11.75
C GLU A 59 11.71 -1.15 10.46
N LEU A 60 11.02 -1.16 9.31
CA LEU A 60 11.61 -1.36 7.98
C LEU A 60 12.23 -0.09 7.39
N ASN A 61 12.27 1.03 8.15
CA ASN A 61 12.80 2.33 7.74
C ASN A 61 12.09 2.94 6.52
N TYR A 62 10.76 2.81 6.45
CA TYR A 62 9.93 3.51 5.46
C TYR A 62 9.48 4.88 5.97
N ASP A 63 9.50 5.88 5.10
CA ASP A 63 8.73 7.10 5.26
C ASP A 63 7.28 6.82 4.81
N ILE A 64 6.32 7.10 5.68
CA ILE A 64 4.92 6.72 5.48
C ILE A 64 4.12 7.93 5.05
N ILE A 65 3.44 7.81 3.92
CA ILE A 65 2.45 8.79 3.46
C ILE A 65 1.07 8.18 3.69
N ASN A 66 0.36 8.70 4.69
CA ASN A 66 -0.98 8.24 5.03
C ASN A 66 -2.05 9.03 4.27
N TYR A 67 -2.95 8.32 3.62
CA TYR A 67 -4.18 8.85 3.06
C TYR A 67 -5.37 8.16 3.71
N ASN A 68 -6.37 8.94 4.13
CA ASN A 68 -7.67 8.36 4.45
C ASN A 68 -8.45 8.25 3.13
N ALA A 69 -8.98 7.07 2.84
CA ALA A 69 -9.70 6.82 1.59
C ALA A 69 -10.99 7.64 1.47
N SER A 70 -11.56 8.12 2.59
CA SER A 70 -12.67 9.08 2.58
C SER A 70 -12.25 10.44 2.01
N ASP A 71 -10.99 10.85 2.17
CA ASP A 71 -10.44 12.09 1.63
C ASP A 71 -10.06 11.94 0.15
N VAL A 72 -9.82 10.69 -0.30
CA VAL A 72 -9.35 10.32 -1.65
C VAL A 72 -10.50 10.21 -2.66
N ARG A 73 -11.62 10.85 -2.43
CA ARG A 73 -12.77 10.80 -3.36
C ARG A 73 -12.47 11.34 -4.76
N ASN A 74 -11.33 12.00 -4.95
CA ASN A 74 -10.98 12.65 -6.21
C ASN A 74 -9.87 11.88 -6.95
N LYS A 75 -10.09 11.64 -8.23
CA LYS A 75 -9.09 11.15 -9.21
C LYS A 75 -7.75 11.91 -9.11
N SER A 76 -7.78 13.18 -8.72
CA SER A 76 -6.61 14.04 -8.52
C SER A 76 -5.62 13.50 -7.49
N ILE A 77 -6.04 12.78 -6.45
CA ILE A 77 -5.13 12.26 -5.44
C ILE A 77 -4.35 11.05 -5.97
N ILE A 78 -5.01 10.21 -6.79
CA ILE A 78 -4.31 9.10 -7.45
C ILE A 78 -3.26 9.65 -8.43
N GLU A 79 -3.57 10.74 -9.12
CA GLU A 79 -2.59 11.46 -9.94
C GLU A 79 -1.47 12.06 -9.08
N THR A 80 -1.77 12.56 -7.89
CA THR A 80 -0.76 13.04 -6.92
C THR A 80 0.12 11.90 -6.41
N ILE A 81 -0.48 10.75 -6.07
CA ILE A 81 0.26 9.52 -5.71
C ILE A 81 1.20 9.11 -6.86
N THR A 82 0.72 9.15 -8.09
CA THR A 82 1.53 8.81 -9.26
C THR A 82 2.67 9.82 -9.47
N LYS A 83 2.42 11.10 -9.28
CA LYS A 83 3.45 12.15 -9.36
C LYS A 83 4.50 12.04 -8.27
N HIS A 84 4.11 11.74 -7.03
CA HIS A 84 5.06 11.47 -5.94
C HIS A 84 5.89 10.21 -6.19
N ASN A 85 5.34 9.22 -6.90
CA ASN A 85 6.07 8.03 -7.32
C ASN A 85 7.14 8.32 -8.38
N MET A 86 6.95 9.33 -9.23
CA MET A 86 7.95 9.76 -10.20
C MET A 86 9.10 10.55 -9.54
N SER A 87 8.94 11.03 -8.33
CA SER A 87 9.92 11.84 -7.63
C SER A 87 11.03 11.06 -6.92
N GLU A 88 11.13 9.74 -7.07
CA GLU A 88 12.38 9.03 -6.72
C GLU A 88 13.60 9.58 -7.49
N ASN A 89 13.36 10.27 -8.60
CA ASN A 89 14.37 11.04 -9.33
C ASN A 89 14.44 12.52 -8.90
N ASN A 90 13.86 12.88 -7.77
CA ASN A 90 13.90 14.26 -7.30
C ASN A 90 15.35 14.59 -6.91
N VAL A 91 15.87 15.67 -7.49
CA VAL A 91 17.22 16.20 -7.25
C VAL A 91 17.54 16.30 -5.75
N MET A 92 16.52 16.46 -4.88
CA MET A 92 16.66 16.48 -3.43
C MET A 92 17.04 15.12 -2.82
N THR A 93 16.68 13.98 -3.45
CA THR A 93 17.09 12.65 -2.97
C THR A 93 18.50 12.29 -3.40
N MET A 94 19.01 12.90 -4.48
CA MET A 94 20.40 12.76 -4.90
C MET A 94 21.38 13.43 -3.94
N PHE A 95 20.95 14.46 -3.21
CA PHE A 95 21.76 15.17 -2.22
C PHE A 95 21.68 14.59 -0.80
N LYS A 96 20.70 13.77 -0.49
CA LYS A 96 20.60 13.07 0.80
C LYS A 96 21.18 11.66 0.66
N GLN A 97 22.34 11.44 1.26
CA GLN A 97 23.03 10.13 1.33
C GLN A 97 22.19 9.00 2.01
N ASN A 98 21.02 9.32 2.55
CA ASN A 98 20.06 8.39 3.16
C ASN A 98 18.64 8.70 2.66
N SER A 99 18.33 8.37 1.40
CA SER A 99 16.94 8.41 0.95
C SER A 99 16.17 7.25 1.59
N ARG A 100 15.27 7.57 2.54
CA ARG A 100 14.36 6.57 3.10
C ARG A 100 13.39 6.11 2.02
N LYS A 101 13.03 4.84 2.06
CA LYS A 101 12.02 4.26 1.19
C LYS A 101 10.66 4.84 1.53
N ILE A 102 9.84 5.13 0.53
CA ILE A 102 8.50 5.67 0.73
C ILE A 102 7.48 4.53 0.62
N CYS A 103 6.52 4.50 1.54
CA CYS A 103 5.35 3.63 1.48
C CYS A 103 4.07 4.46 1.58
N ILE A 104 3.10 4.14 0.74
CA ILE A 104 1.80 4.81 0.74
C ILE A 104 0.81 3.91 1.48
N VAL A 105 0.15 4.45 2.51
CA VAL A 105 -0.87 3.76 3.28
C VAL A 105 -2.21 4.44 3.02
N MET A 106 -3.17 3.67 2.53
CA MET A 106 -4.55 4.11 2.29
C MET A 106 -5.45 3.42 3.30
N ASP A 107 -5.88 4.15 4.31
CA ASP A 107 -6.77 3.63 5.35
C ASP A 107 -8.24 3.81 4.97
N GLU A 108 -9.12 2.98 5.54
CA GLU A 108 -10.57 2.99 5.33
C GLU A 108 -10.99 2.90 3.85
N ILE A 109 -10.30 2.05 3.07
CA ILE A 109 -10.57 1.95 1.62
C ILE A 109 -12.01 1.55 1.29
N ASP A 110 -12.73 0.99 2.26
CA ASP A 110 -14.16 0.65 2.14
C ASP A 110 -15.03 1.92 1.92
N GLY A 111 -14.59 3.07 2.44
CA GLY A 111 -15.26 4.35 2.27
C GLY A 111 -15.25 4.90 0.83
N MET A 112 -14.36 4.41 -0.03
CA MET A 112 -14.28 4.84 -1.43
C MET A 112 -15.47 4.37 -2.28
N ASN A 113 -16.30 3.45 -1.79
CA ASN A 113 -17.40 2.88 -2.58
C ASN A 113 -18.60 3.82 -2.77
N ASN A 114 -18.75 4.84 -1.92
CA ASN A 114 -20.00 5.61 -1.81
C ASN A 114 -20.13 6.81 -2.75
N GLY A 115 -19.33 6.94 -3.79
CA GLY A 115 -19.50 8.09 -4.70
C GLY A 115 -18.56 8.18 -5.89
N ASP A 116 -17.43 7.54 -5.87
CA ASP A 116 -16.44 7.71 -6.94
C ASP A 116 -16.14 6.42 -7.70
N LYS A 117 -16.72 6.31 -8.91
CA LYS A 117 -16.50 5.15 -9.80
C LYS A 117 -15.08 5.11 -10.39
N GLY A 118 -14.29 6.18 -10.25
CA GLY A 118 -12.98 6.34 -10.88
C GLY A 118 -11.78 5.97 -10.01
N GLY A 119 -11.83 6.28 -8.71
CA GLY A 119 -10.69 6.18 -7.79
C GLY A 119 -10.18 4.76 -7.61
N ILE A 120 -11.05 3.81 -7.28
CA ILE A 120 -10.67 2.40 -7.11
C ILE A 120 -10.11 1.79 -8.40
N ASN A 121 -10.74 2.08 -9.54
CA ASN A 121 -10.26 1.56 -10.84
C ASN A 121 -8.87 2.12 -11.19
N SER A 122 -8.61 3.38 -10.87
CA SER A 122 -7.30 3.98 -11.07
C SER A 122 -6.25 3.37 -10.13
N LEU A 123 -6.60 3.13 -8.88
CA LEU A 123 -5.75 2.43 -7.92
C LEU A 123 -5.40 1.01 -8.39
N ILE A 124 -6.39 0.23 -8.82
CA ILE A 124 -6.18 -1.11 -9.38
C ILE A 124 -5.22 -1.05 -10.57
N LYS A 125 -5.33 -0.06 -11.45
CA LYS A 125 -4.40 0.10 -12.57
C LYS A 125 -2.97 0.31 -12.10
N ILE A 126 -2.72 1.12 -11.08
CA ILE A 126 -1.38 1.42 -10.57
C ILE A 126 -0.73 0.22 -9.87
N VAL A 127 -1.51 -0.53 -9.09
CA VAL A 127 -0.98 -1.62 -8.25
C VAL A 127 -0.87 -2.97 -8.96
N ARG A 128 -1.65 -3.20 -10.02
CA ARG A 128 -1.69 -4.49 -10.71
C ARG A 128 -0.40 -4.81 -11.46
N PRO A 129 -0.05 -6.11 -11.59
CA PRO A 129 1.00 -6.55 -12.49
C PRO A 129 0.70 -6.17 -13.94
N LYS A 130 1.73 -5.81 -14.70
CA LYS A 130 1.63 -5.38 -16.11
C LYS A 130 1.91 -6.56 -17.06
N LYS A 131 0.88 -7.36 -17.34
CA LYS A 131 1.00 -8.61 -18.12
C LYS A 131 0.85 -8.40 -19.64
N THR A 132 -0.11 -7.57 -20.06
CA THR A 132 -0.41 -7.34 -21.49
C THR A 132 0.38 -6.16 -22.06
N LYS A 133 0.54 -6.11 -23.39
CA LYS A 133 1.21 -4.98 -24.08
C LYS A 133 0.58 -3.62 -23.70
N LYS A 134 -0.76 -3.56 -23.66
CA LYS A 134 -1.49 -2.35 -23.27
C LYS A 134 -1.23 -1.97 -21.80
N GLN A 135 -1.15 -2.95 -20.90
CA GLN A 135 -0.87 -2.71 -19.49
C GLN A 135 0.57 -2.23 -19.26
N LYS A 136 1.53 -2.69 -20.07
CA LYS A 136 2.94 -2.27 -19.98
C LYS A 136 3.15 -0.80 -20.31
N SER A 137 2.24 -0.18 -21.06
CA SER A 137 2.26 1.27 -21.35
C SER A 137 1.53 2.10 -20.28
N GLU A 138 0.87 1.47 -19.31
CA GLU A 138 0.22 2.18 -18.21
C GLU A 138 1.24 2.57 -17.12
N GLU A 139 0.96 3.66 -16.43
CA GLU A 139 1.71 4.07 -15.26
C GLU A 139 1.58 3.05 -14.13
N TYR A 140 2.63 2.91 -13.32
CA TYR A 140 2.66 2.04 -12.15
C TYR A 140 3.45 2.70 -11.01
N SER A 141 3.19 2.25 -9.78
CA SER A 141 3.90 2.75 -8.62
C SER A 141 5.25 2.07 -8.44
N TYR A 142 6.29 2.85 -8.16
CA TYR A 142 7.58 2.35 -7.69
C TYR A 142 7.60 2.12 -6.17
N ASN A 143 6.64 2.73 -5.46
CA ASN A 143 6.47 2.60 -4.03
C ASN A 143 5.37 1.60 -3.71
N PRO A 144 5.50 0.80 -2.63
CA PRO A 144 4.45 -0.10 -2.21
C PRO A 144 3.24 0.69 -1.71
N ILE A 145 2.04 0.22 -2.05
CA ILE A 145 0.77 0.81 -1.63
C ILE A 145 0.05 -0.18 -0.73
N ILE A 146 -0.19 0.20 0.51
CA ILE A 146 -0.90 -0.61 1.48
C ILE A 146 -2.32 -0.08 1.62
N CYS A 147 -3.29 -0.95 1.39
CA CYS A 147 -4.70 -0.66 1.54
C CYS A 147 -5.23 -1.33 2.80
N ILE A 148 -5.82 -0.55 3.70
CA ILE A 148 -6.40 -1.05 4.94
C ILE A 148 -7.92 -0.94 4.85
N GLY A 149 -8.63 -2.02 5.19
CA GLY A 149 -10.08 -2.06 5.15
C GLY A 149 -10.68 -2.99 6.19
N ASN A 150 -12.01 -3.08 6.17
CA ASN A 150 -12.78 -3.98 7.01
C ASN A 150 -13.18 -5.25 6.24
N TYR A 151 -13.84 -6.20 6.91
CA TYR A 151 -14.28 -7.46 6.29
C TYR A 151 -15.40 -7.30 5.24
N HIS A 152 -16.13 -6.20 5.23
CA HIS A 152 -17.22 -5.98 4.27
C HIS A 152 -16.67 -5.86 2.85
N ILE A 153 -16.93 -6.89 2.05
CA ILE A 153 -16.34 -7.02 0.71
C ILE A 153 -17.38 -6.68 -0.34
N ASP A 154 -17.35 -5.44 -0.79
CA ASP A 154 -18.02 -5.04 -2.02
C ASP A 154 -17.35 -5.66 -3.26
N LYS A 155 -18.10 -5.73 -4.38
CA LYS A 155 -17.58 -6.30 -5.65
C LYS A 155 -16.24 -5.66 -6.07
N LYS A 156 -16.09 -4.35 -5.87
CA LYS A 156 -14.87 -3.60 -6.22
C LYS A 156 -13.67 -3.94 -5.34
N ILE A 157 -13.90 -4.17 -4.04
CA ILE A 157 -12.85 -4.62 -3.12
C ILE A 157 -12.41 -6.04 -3.46
N LYS A 158 -13.31 -6.90 -3.95
CA LYS A 158 -12.94 -8.21 -4.50
C LYS A 158 -11.99 -8.10 -5.70
N GLU A 159 -12.16 -7.10 -6.55
CA GLU A 159 -11.23 -6.87 -7.66
C GLU A 159 -9.85 -6.40 -7.17
N ILE A 160 -9.82 -5.53 -6.16
CA ILE A 160 -8.57 -5.13 -5.50
C ILE A 160 -7.89 -6.37 -4.91
N LYS A 161 -8.59 -7.19 -4.14
CA LYS A 161 -8.03 -8.43 -3.55
C LYS A 161 -7.42 -9.37 -4.58
N LYS A 162 -7.99 -9.49 -5.78
CA LYS A 162 -7.42 -10.31 -6.86
C LYS A 162 -6.12 -9.75 -7.44
N THR A 163 -5.89 -8.46 -7.31
CA THR A 163 -4.76 -7.76 -7.92
C THR A 163 -3.63 -7.44 -6.95
N ILE A 164 -3.92 -7.50 -5.66
CA ILE A 164 -3.04 -7.18 -4.53
C ILE A 164 -2.71 -8.47 -3.76
N ASP A 165 -1.60 -8.52 -3.07
CA ASP A 165 -1.28 -9.58 -2.12
C ASP A 165 -2.05 -9.37 -0.80
N ASN A 166 -2.61 -10.48 -0.26
CA ASN A 166 -3.31 -10.50 1.03
C ASN A 166 -2.36 -10.91 2.14
#